data_7b0afd6996461af1eb29f3195c658de5
#
_entry.id   7b0afd6996461af1eb29f3195c658de5
#
_cell.length_a   1.000
_cell.length_b   1.000
_cell.length_c   1.000
_cell.angle_alpha   90.00
_cell.angle_beta   90.00
_cell.angle_gamma   90.00
#
_symmetry.space_group_name_H-M   'P 1'
#
loop_
_entity.id
_entity.type
_entity.pdbx_description
1 polymer ?
#
loop_
_entity_poly.entity_id
_entity_poly.type
_entity_poly.pdbx_seq_one_letter_code
_entity_poly.pdbx_strand_id
1 'polypeptide(L)'
;MKNRISFSQVIGEVLLTVGVLLLLFAFYESYWTNLASAKMQDEVQSKLEEQWVNPRQAKQAELGDALAKMYIPAFGQDYQFAIVEGVQEAQLLTGPGHYPDTQFPGQDGNFAVAGHRVGKGAPFNDLGALKACDAIVVETQKEWVTYRVMPLSPDPAARHAEGAGCLPEQMNERIASGDYQHVLGREITLPGNIEVVNPMPGSKSTKVEPGMEGLITLTTCHPQFSNAERMIIHAVRTEVMPKDQAGALPPAMAEVD
;
A
#
# COMPACT_ATOMS: atom_id res chain seq x y z
N MET A 1 59.59 -26.39 -1.86
CA MET A 1 58.50 -26.94 -2.66
C MET A 1 57.61 -25.76 -3.09
N LYS A 2 57.57 -25.41 -4.38
CA LYS A 2 56.64 -24.37 -4.89
C LYS A 2 55.27 -25.01 -5.08
N ASN A 3 54.30 -24.68 -4.22
CA ASN A 3 52.90 -25.05 -4.45
C ASN A 3 52.47 -24.42 -5.78
N ARG A 4 52.25 -25.22 -6.80
CA ARG A 4 51.62 -24.80 -8.05
C ARG A 4 50.10 -24.71 -7.77
N ILE A 5 49.59 -23.48 -7.66
CA ILE A 5 48.14 -23.24 -7.56
C ILE A 5 47.50 -23.83 -8.82
N SER A 6 46.58 -24.74 -8.67
CA SER A 6 45.82 -25.35 -9.77
C SER A 6 44.77 -24.35 -10.29
N PHE A 7 44.54 -24.31 -11.60
CA PHE A 7 43.53 -23.48 -12.24
C PHE A 7 42.12 -23.73 -11.64
N SER A 8 41.81 -24.99 -11.34
CA SER A 8 40.57 -25.37 -10.67
C SER A 8 40.43 -24.82 -9.24
N GLN A 9 41.58 -24.69 -8.55
CA GLN A 9 41.64 -24.11 -7.20
C GLN A 9 41.30 -22.61 -7.23
N VAL A 10 41.89 -21.88 -8.20
CA VAL A 10 41.57 -20.44 -8.39
C VAL A 10 40.10 -20.23 -8.75
N ILE A 11 39.54 -21.03 -9.64
CA ILE A 11 38.11 -20.95 -9.97
C ILE A 11 37.24 -21.23 -8.75
N GLY A 12 37.59 -22.27 -7.95
CA GLY A 12 36.86 -22.60 -6.73
C GLY A 12 36.88 -21.45 -5.71
N GLU A 13 38.02 -20.81 -5.50
CA GLU A 13 38.16 -19.66 -4.60
C GLU A 13 37.38 -18.44 -5.09
N VAL A 14 37.39 -18.14 -6.38
CA VAL A 14 36.63 -17.05 -6.99
C VAL A 14 35.12 -17.31 -6.82
N LEU A 15 34.65 -18.52 -7.15
CA LEU A 15 33.22 -18.87 -6.99
C LEU A 15 32.77 -18.80 -5.54
N LEU A 16 33.60 -19.26 -4.60
CA LEU A 16 33.33 -19.18 -3.17
C LEU A 16 33.24 -17.72 -2.71
N THR A 17 34.19 -16.89 -3.12
CA THR A 17 34.20 -15.46 -2.79
C THR A 17 32.97 -14.74 -3.33
N VAL A 18 32.60 -14.98 -4.60
CA VAL A 18 31.40 -14.43 -5.21
C VAL A 18 30.15 -14.92 -4.48
N GLY A 19 30.08 -16.20 -4.13
CA GLY A 19 28.96 -16.77 -3.36
C GLY A 19 28.79 -16.10 -1.99
N VAL A 20 29.88 -15.90 -1.26
CA VAL A 20 29.87 -15.20 0.04
C VAL A 20 29.43 -13.75 -0.13
N LEU A 21 29.94 -13.03 -1.14
CA LEU A 21 29.52 -11.65 -1.40
C LEU A 21 28.04 -11.53 -1.75
N LEU A 22 27.50 -12.47 -2.53
CA LEU A 22 26.07 -12.52 -2.85
C LEU A 22 25.21 -12.79 -1.61
N LEU A 23 25.65 -13.69 -0.73
CA LEU A 23 24.97 -13.96 0.53
C LEU A 23 24.98 -12.74 1.47
N LEU A 24 26.12 -12.06 1.58
CA LEU A 24 26.24 -10.84 2.37
C LEU A 24 25.37 -9.71 1.80
N PHE A 25 25.32 -9.58 0.49
CA PHE A 25 24.46 -8.62 -0.17
C PHE A 25 22.98 -8.92 0.07
N ALA A 26 22.55 -10.18 -0.09
CA ALA A 26 21.17 -10.59 0.17
C ALA A 26 20.79 -10.36 1.65
N PHE A 27 21.71 -10.64 2.58
CA PHE A 27 21.51 -10.36 4.00
C PHE A 27 21.41 -8.86 4.27
N TYR A 28 22.26 -8.03 3.66
CA TYR A 28 22.21 -6.57 3.77
C TYR A 28 20.88 -6.02 3.28
N GLU A 29 20.46 -6.40 2.06
CA GLU A 29 19.20 -5.95 1.47
C GLU A 29 17.95 -6.40 2.27
N SER A 30 17.97 -7.60 2.81
CA SER A 30 16.81 -8.16 3.50
C SER A 30 16.71 -7.77 4.97
N TYR A 31 17.83 -7.56 5.65
CA TYR A 31 17.85 -7.32 7.09
C TYR A 31 18.17 -5.87 7.44
N TRP A 32 19.26 -5.32 6.90
CA TRP A 32 19.72 -3.98 7.27
C TRP A 32 18.80 -2.89 6.77
N THR A 33 18.29 -3.03 5.53
CA THR A 33 17.35 -2.04 4.97
C THR A 33 16.02 -2.03 5.71
N ASN A 34 15.53 -3.20 6.14
CA ASN A 34 14.30 -3.29 6.94
C ASN A 34 14.45 -2.63 8.32
N LEU A 35 15.59 -2.84 8.99
CA LEU A 35 15.86 -2.20 10.29
C LEU A 35 15.94 -0.67 10.17
N ALA A 36 16.57 -0.17 9.10
CA ALA A 36 16.65 1.27 8.85
C ALA A 36 15.26 1.87 8.55
N SER A 37 14.45 1.20 7.74
CA SER A 37 13.08 1.63 7.46
C SER A 37 12.19 1.60 8.71
N ALA A 38 12.28 0.57 9.54
CA ALA A 38 11.53 0.49 10.79
C ALA A 38 11.82 1.69 11.69
N LYS A 39 13.10 2.06 11.84
CA LYS A 39 13.48 3.23 12.63
C LYS A 39 12.90 4.53 12.06
N MET A 40 12.94 4.71 10.74
CA MET A 40 12.36 5.88 10.10
C MET A 40 10.83 5.91 10.27
N GLN A 41 10.16 4.76 10.20
CA GLN A 41 8.73 4.64 10.47
C GLN A 41 8.38 5.07 11.90
N ASP A 42 9.13 4.61 12.90
CA ASP A 42 8.92 5.00 14.30
C ASP A 42 9.07 6.51 14.50
N GLU A 43 10.08 7.12 13.88
CA GLU A 43 10.31 8.56 13.96
C GLU A 43 9.16 9.36 13.32
N VAL A 44 8.70 8.95 12.15
CA VAL A 44 7.63 9.62 11.41
C VAL A 44 6.29 9.43 12.12
N GLN A 45 6.02 8.24 12.64
CA GLN A 45 4.81 7.95 13.40
C GLN A 45 4.74 8.77 14.69
N SER A 46 5.85 8.87 15.42
CA SER A 46 5.91 9.69 16.63
C SER A 46 5.64 11.17 16.37
N LYS A 47 6.18 11.72 15.28
CA LYS A 47 5.92 13.10 14.84
C LYS A 47 4.45 13.31 14.45
N LEU A 48 3.84 12.33 13.77
CA LEU A 48 2.44 12.39 13.40
C LEU A 48 1.53 12.40 14.63
N GLU A 49 1.82 11.55 15.61
CA GLU A 49 1.08 11.52 16.89
C GLU A 49 1.20 12.84 17.67
N GLU A 50 2.41 13.42 17.72
CA GLU A 50 2.62 14.76 18.32
C GLU A 50 1.77 15.84 17.60
N GLN A 51 1.73 15.83 16.27
CA GLN A 51 0.93 16.77 15.49
C GLN A 51 -0.57 16.59 15.76
N TRP A 52 -1.04 15.34 15.93
CA TRP A 52 -2.44 15.06 16.21
C TRP A 52 -2.88 15.55 17.61
N VAL A 53 -1.99 15.48 18.58
CA VAL A 53 -2.24 16.01 19.96
C VAL A 53 -2.24 17.53 19.97
N ASN A 54 -1.50 18.21 19.08
CA ASN A 54 -1.41 19.65 19.03
C ASN A 54 -2.01 20.26 17.74
N PRO A 55 -3.35 20.50 17.68
CA PRO A 55 -4.04 20.98 16.48
C PRO A 55 -3.53 22.32 15.93
N ARG A 56 -2.80 23.11 16.75
CA ARG A 56 -2.22 24.38 16.30
C ARG A 56 -1.03 24.21 15.35
N GLN A 57 -0.50 23.01 15.26
CA GLN A 57 0.58 22.65 14.34
C GLN A 57 0.08 21.95 13.07
N ALA A 58 -1.26 21.87 12.88
CA ALA A 58 -1.85 21.30 11.67
C ALA A 58 -1.37 22.10 10.46
N LYS A 59 -0.36 21.58 9.80
CA LYS A 59 0.25 22.09 8.57
C LYS A 59 -0.24 21.21 7.42
N GLN A 60 -0.37 21.78 6.24
CA GLN A 60 -0.51 20.95 5.04
C GLN A 60 0.74 20.08 4.92
N ALA A 61 0.56 18.78 4.71
CA ALA A 61 1.68 17.84 4.63
C ALA A 61 2.65 18.27 3.50
N GLU A 62 3.92 18.42 3.86
CA GLU A 62 5.01 18.63 2.90
C GLU A 62 5.62 17.26 2.51
N LEU A 63 6.39 17.22 1.45
CA LEU A 63 7.05 15.98 1.01
C LEU A 63 7.85 15.33 2.15
N GLY A 64 7.51 14.09 2.48
CA GLY A 64 8.10 13.31 3.57
C GLY A 64 7.41 13.44 4.92
N ASP A 65 6.47 14.38 5.09
CA ASP A 65 5.66 14.44 6.30
C ASP A 65 4.66 13.27 6.33
N ALA A 66 4.42 12.69 7.53
CA ALA A 66 3.35 11.73 7.70
C ALA A 66 1.99 12.42 7.67
N LEU A 67 1.01 11.79 7.00
CA LEU A 67 -0.34 12.34 6.84
C LEU A 67 -1.43 11.47 7.47
N ALA A 68 -1.21 10.17 7.56
CA ALA A 68 -2.17 9.18 8.04
C ALA A 68 -1.46 7.92 8.51
N LYS A 69 -2.20 7.00 9.16
CA LYS A 69 -1.75 5.62 9.41
C LYS A 69 -2.64 4.64 8.66
N MET A 70 -2.06 3.58 8.13
CA MET A 70 -2.77 2.53 7.44
C MET A 70 -2.65 1.22 8.19
N TYR A 71 -3.76 0.50 8.26
CA TYR A 71 -3.91 -0.81 8.86
C TYR A 71 -4.54 -1.76 7.84
N ILE A 72 -4.05 -2.98 7.76
CA ILE A 72 -4.65 -4.05 6.96
C ILE A 72 -4.83 -5.27 7.88
N PRO A 73 -6.00 -5.44 8.51
CA PRO A 73 -6.23 -6.49 9.51
C PRO A 73 -5.96 -7.90 9.00
N ALA A 74 -6.20 -8.18 7.72
CA ALA A 74 -5.87 -9.46 7.09
C ALA A 74 -4.37 -9.81 7.13
N PHE A 75 -3.49 -8.85 7.40
CA PHE A 75 -2.04 -9.08 7.55
C PHE A 75 -1.58 -9.20 9.00
N GLY A 76 -2.52 -9.14 9.95
CA GLY A 76 -2.26 -9.23 11.38
C GLY A 76 -2.58 -7.93 12.12
N GLN A 77 -2.78 -8.04 13.44
CA GLN A 77 -3.12 -6.90 14.30
C GLN A 77 -1.97 -5.89 14.45
N ASP A 78 -0.75 -6.31 14.22
CA ASP A 78 0.46 -5.51 14.28
C ASP A 78 0.81 -4.82 12.95
N TYR A 79 0.06 -5.11 11.88
CA TYR A 79 0.26 -4.45 10.60
C TYR A 79 -0.21 -2.99 10.67
N GLN A 80 0.76 -2.10 10.80
CA GLN A 80 0.56 -0.65 10.87
C GLN A 80 1.71 0.08 10.20
N PHE A 81 1.38 1.04 9.33
CA PHE A 81 2.36 1.93 8.71
C PHE A 81 1.86 3.37 8.67
N ALA A 82 2.73 4.32 9.01
CA ALA A 82 2.50 5.72 8.70
C ALA A 82 2.66 5.94 7.19
N ILE A 83 1.70 6.61 6.58
CA ILE A 83 1.76 7.04 5.16
C ILE A 83 2.40 8.42 5.12
N VAL A 84 3.44 8.57 4.30
CA VAL A 84 4.14 9.85 4.09
C VAL A 84 3.70 10.51 2.79
N GLU A 85 3.82 11.82 2.68
CA GLU A 85 3.56 12.55 1.45
C GLU A 85 4.70 12.34 0.45
N GLY A 86 4.39 11.88 -0.77
CA GLY A 86 5.35 11.67 -1.87
C GLY A 86 5.71 10.20 -2.11
N VAL A 87 6.08 9.92 -3.37
CA VAL A 87 6.36 8.54 -3.86
C VAL A 87 7.78 8.40 -4.44
N GLN A 88 8.68 9.34 -4.13
CA GLN A 88 10.08 9.21 -4.53
C GLN A 88 10.80 8.22 -3.61
N GLU A 89 11.97 7.74 -4.05
CA GLU A 89 12.75 6.75 -3.30
C GLU A 89 12.99 7.14 -1.84
N ALA A 90 13.28 8.42 -1.58
CA ALA A 90 13.52 8.90 -0.23
C ALA A 90 12.31 8.76 0.70
N GLN A 91 11.09 8.99 0.19
CA GLN A 91 9.85 8.81 0.94
C GLN A 91 9.53 7.32 1.11
N LEU A 92 9.65 6.54 0.02
CA LEU A 92 9.36 5.10 0.06
C LEU A 92 10.34 4.29 0.92
N LEU A 93 11.55 4.80 1.18
CA LEU A 93 12.45 4.23 2.19
C LEU A 93 11.89 4.33 3.61
N THR A 94 11.11 5.37 3.89
CA THR A 94 10.46 5.55 5.18
C THR A 94 9.25 4.64 5.34
N GLY A 95 8.40 4.49 4.29
CA GLY A 95 7.20 3.67 4.31
C GLY A 95 6.30 3.88 3.10
N PRO A 96 5.00 3.54 3.21
CA PRO A 96 4.03 3.83 2.15
C PRO A 96 3.97 5.33 1.87
N GLY A 97 3.97 5.69 0.58
CA GLY A 97 3.97 7.08 0.13
C GLY A 97 2.68 7.42 -0.64
N HIS A 98 2.06 8.54 -0.28
CA HIS A 98 0.91 9.10 -1.01
C HIS A 98 1.35 9.73 -2.32
N TYR A 99 0.60 9.51 -3.39
CA TYR A 99 0.77 10.23 -4.65
C TYR A 99 0.23 11.66 -4.52
N PRO A 100 1.07 12.71 -4.56
CA PRO A 100 0.67 14.09 -4.20
C PRO A 100 -0.48 14.67 -5.02
N ASP A 101 -0.67 14.20 -6.25
CA ASP A 101 -1.71 14.67 -7.16
C ASP A 101 -3.03 13.89 -7.03
N THR A 102 -3.15 13.00 -6.04
CA THR A 102 -4.35 12.21 -5.77
C THR A 102 -5.11 12.73 -4.54
N GLN A 103 -6.30 12.20 -4.27
CA GLN A 103 -7.15 12.66 -3.19
C GLN A 103 -6.59 12.24 -1.82
N PHE A 104 -7.04 12.91 -0.75
CA PHE A 104 -6.73 12.51 0.63
C PHE A 104 -7.72 11.44 1.14
N PRO A 105 -7.36 10.72 2.23
CA PRO A 105 -8.27 9.73 2.83
C PRO A 105 -9.66 10.31 3.11
N GLY A 106 -10.70 9.55 2.81
CA GLY A 106 -12.09 9.92 3.05
C GLY A 106 -12.73 10.83 1.98
N GLN A 107 -11.96 11.35 1.03
CA GLN A 107 -12.50 12.15 -0.07
C GLN A 107 -13.05 11.25 -1.18
N ASP A 108 -13.96 11.80 -2.01
CA ASP A 108 -14.39 11.19 -3.26
C ASP A 108 -13.26 11.24 -4.29
N GLY A 109 -13.20 10.26 -5.18
CA GLY A 109 -12.09 10.05 -6.10
C GLY A 109 -11.14 8.98 -5.59
N ASN A 110 -9.83 9.13 -5.73
CA ASN A 110 -8.89 8.06 -5.48
C ASN A 110 -7.69 8.52 -4.62
N PHE A 111 -7.58 8.01 -3.41
CA PHE A 111 -6.43 8.16 -2.53
C PHE A 111 -5.40 7.10 -2.90
N ALA A 112 -4.32 7.45 -3.60
CA ALA A 112 -3.35 6.49 -4.10
C ALA A 112 -2.08 6.46 -3.24
N VAL A 113 -1.58 5.25 -2.96
CA VAL A 113 -0.43 5.00 -2.09
C VAL A 113 0.50 3.98 -2.74
N ALA A 114 1.78 4.32 -2.84
CA ALA A 114 2.84 3.41 -3.28
C ALA A 114 3.57 2.80 -2.08
N GLY A 115 4.13 1.61 -2.25
CA GLY A 115 4.97 1.00 -1.23
C GLY A 115 5.88 -0.08 -1.79
N HIS A 116 7.03 -0.30 -1.13
CA HIS A 116 7.94 -1.37 -1.49
C HIS A 116 7.33 -2.74 -1.25
N ARG A 117 7.64 -3.69 -2.14
CA ARG A 117 7.24 -5.08 -2.01
C ARG A 117 8.28 -5.94 -1.32
N VAL A 118 9.56 -5.56 -1.44
CA VAL A 118 10.69 -6.34 -0.91
C VAL A 118 11.71 -5.38 -0.34
N GLY A 119 12.29 -5.73 0.81
CA GLY A 119 13.24 -4.87 1.53
C GLY A 119 12.61 -3.55 2.01
N LYS A 120 13.38 -2.72 2.67
CA LYS A 120 12.97 -1.36 3.05
C LYS A 120 11.63 -1.31 3.80
N GLY A 121 11.46 -2.24 4.78
CA GLY A 121 10.22 -2.43 5.53
C GLY A 121 9.13 -3.23 4.80
N ALA A 122 9.23 -3.37 3.48
CA ALA A 122 8.33 -4.14 2.61
C ALA A 122 6.83 -4.01 2.96
N PRO A 123 6.29 -2.77 3.09
CA PRO A 123 4.92 -2.60 3.56
C PRO A 123 3.90 -3.32 2.68
N PHE A 124 4.20 -3.51 1.40
CA PHE A 124 3.29 -4.11 0.43
C PHE A 124 3.73 -5.49 -0.06
N ASN A 125 4.47 -6.24 0.79
CA ASN A 125 4.91 -7.60 0.45
C ASN A 125 3.73 -8.54 0.18
N ASP A 126 2.70 -8.47 1.00
CA ASP A 126 1.58 -9.43 1.05
C ASP A 126 0.31 -8.94 0.34
N LEU A 127 0.35 -7.81 -0.40
CA LEU A 127 -0.82 -7.29 -1.14
C LEU A 127 -1.48 -8.35 -2.03
N GLY A 128 -0.71 -9.29 -2.56
CA GLY A 128 -1.23 -10.38 -3.38
C GLY A 128 -2.10 -11.39 -2.64
N ALA A 129 -2.07 -11.40 -1.30
CA ALA A 129 -2.90 -12.28 -0.47
C ALA A 129 -4.30 -11.70 -0.18
N LEU A 130 -4.50 -10.39 -0.41
CA LEU A 130 -5.79 -9.73 -0.19
C LEU A 130 -6.90 -10.38 -1.04
N LYS A 131 -8.04 -10.56 -0.43
CA LYS A 131 -9.28 -11.09 -1.02
C LYS A 131 -10.29 -9.95 -1.20
N ALA A 132 -11.31 -10.19 -2.01
CA ALA A 132 -12.47 -9.30 -2.05
C ALA A 132 -13.05 -9.12 -0.65
N CYS A 133 -13.46 -7.92 -0.31
CA CYS A 133 -13.96 -7.50 0.99
C CYS A 133 -12.94 -7.34 2.13
N ASP A 134 -11.69 -7.73 1.97
CA ASP A 134 -10.68 -7.43 2.99
C ASP A 134 -10.62 -5.94 3.29
N ALA A 135 -10.45 -5.61 4.57
CA ALA A 135 -10.45 -4.22 5.00
C ALA A 135 -9.07 -3.59 4.86
N ILE A 136 -9.06 -2.34 4.40
CA ILE A 136 -7.95 -1.40 4.52
C ILE A 136 -8.48 -0.22 5.32
N VAL A 137 -7.91 0.01 6.50
CA VAL A 137 -8.34 1.09 7.39
C VAL A 137 -7.30 2.18 7.40
N VAL A 138 -7.71 3.42 7.18
CA VAL A 138 -6.84 4.60 7.23
C VAL A 138 -7.26 5.49 8.38
N GLU A 139 -6.35 5.73 9.31
CA GLU A 139 -6.51 6.62 10.44
C GLU A 139 -5.95 8.00 10.09
N THR A 140 -6.79 9.02 10.19
CA THR A 140 -6.40 10.43 10.10
C THR A 140 -6.42 11.08 11.48
N GLN A 141 -6.10 12.35 11.56
CA GLN A 141 -6.24 13.11 12.80
C GLN A 141 -7.67 13.12 13.34
N LYS A 142 -8.68 13.12 12.44
CA LYS A 142 -10.09 13.39 12.80
C LYS A 142 -10.99 12.18 12.67
N GLU A 143 -10.64 11.22 11.85
CA GLU A 143 -11.53 10.14 11.45
C GLU A 143 -10.77 8.87 11.08
N TRP A 144 -11.50 7.77 11.15
CA TRP A 144 -11.16 6.48 10.59
C TRP A 144 -11.90 6.30 9.27
N VAL A 145 -11.21 5.87 8.24
CA VAL A 145 -11.78 5.60 6.93
C VAL A 145 -11.59 4.12 6.61
N THR A 146 -12.68 3.38 6.48
CA THR A 146 -12.65 1.97 6.10
C THR A 146 -12.91 1.83 4.61
N TYR A 147 -12.00 1.14 3.92
CA TYR A 147 -12.14 0.73 2.54
C TYR A 147 -12.24 -0.79 2.47
N ARG A 148 -13.00 -1.30 1.50
CA ARG A 148 -13.14 -2.73 1.21
C ARG A 148 -12.51 -3.04 -0.14
N VAL A 149 -11.63 -4.03 -0.20
CA VAL A 149 -11.05 -4.49 -1.47
C VAL A 149 -12.19 -4.86 -2.41
N MET A 150 -12.14 -4.29 -3.61
CA MET A 150 -13.16 -4.51 -4.63
C MET A 150 -13.11 -5.95 -5.15
N PRO A 151 -14.18 -6.45 -5.76
CA PRO A 151 -14.20 -7.78 -6.38
C PRO A 151 -13.02 -8.03 -7.32
N LEU A 152 -12.46 -9.22 -7.24
CA LEU A 152 -11.26 -9.64 -8.00
C LEU A 152 -11.63 -10.26 -9.35
N SER A 153 -12.82 -10.84 -9.47
CA SER A 153 -13.29 -11.48 -10.70
C SER A 153 -13.57 -10.45 -11.78
N PRO A 154 -13.26 -10.73 -13.06
CA PRO A 154 -13.72 -9.91 -14.18
C PRO A 154 -15.17 -10.22 -14.60
N ASP A 155 -15.77 -11.35 -14.15
CA ASP A 155 -17.14 -11.72 -14.46
C ASP A 155 -18.15 -10.96 -13.62
N PRO A 156 -19.15 -10.25 -14.20
CA PRO A 156 -20.09 -9.42 -13.46
C PRO A 156 -20.89 -10.16 -12.37
N ALA A 157 -21.32 -11.41 -12.66
CA ALA A 157 -22.07 -12.20 -11.69
C ALA A 157 -21.21 -12.62 -10.50
N ALA A 158 -19.97 -13.04 -10.76
CA ALA A 158 -19.01 -13.35 -9.72
C ALA A 158 -18.63 -12.09 -8.92
N ARG A 159 -18.43 -10.94 -9.57
CA ARG A 159 -18.15 -9.65 -8.90
C ARG A 159 -19.26 -9.27 -7.94
N HIS A 160 -20.52 -9.39 -8.37
CA HIS A 160 -21.67 -9.10 -7.52
C HIS A 160 -21.68 -10.01 -6.28
N ALA A 161 -21.42 -11.30 -6.47
CA ALA A 161 -21.37 -12.26 -5.37
C ALA A 161 -20.21 -11.99 -4.40
N GLU A 162 -19.03 -11.64 -4.92
CA GLU A 162 -17.85 -11.28 -4.11
C GLU A 162 -18.11 -10.02 -3.27
N GLY A 163 -18.81 -9.02 -3.80
CA GLY A 163 -19.10 -7.76 -3.10
C GLY A 163 -20.27 -7.82 -2.13
N ALA A 164 -21.20 -8.78 -2.30
CA ALA A 164 -22.46 -8.87 -1.52
C ALA A 164 -22.25 -9.02 0.00
N GLY A 165 -21.08 -9.51 0.43
CA GLY A 165 -20.77 -9.69 1.86
C GLY A 165 -20.33 -8.43 2.60
N CYS A 166 -19.93 -7.37 1.89
CA CYS A 166 -19.28 -6.21 2.51
C CYS A 166 -19.65 -4.85 1.91
N LEU A 167 -20.26 -4.84 0.72
CA LEU A 167 -20.63 -3.59 0.05
C LEU A 167 -22.14 -3.33 0.19
N PRO A 168 -22.56 -2.06 0.40
CA PRO A 168 -23.96 -1.67 0.24
C PRO A 168 -24.47 -2.03 -1.16
N GLU A 169 -25.72 -2.49 -1.29
CA GLU A 169 -26.28 -3.02 -2.54
C GLU A 169 -26.09 -2.09 -3.74
N GLN A 170 -26.43 -0.81 -3.59
CA GLN A 170 -26.28 0.17 -4.68
C GLN A 170 -24.81 0.34 -5.13
N MET A 171 -23.87 0.32 -4.19
CA MET A 171 -22.44 0.38 -4.48
C MET A 171 -21.96 -0.91 -5.16
N ASN A 172 -22.44 -2.06 -4.69
CA ASN A 172 -22.12 -3.36 -5.27
C ASN A 172 -22.60 -3.45 -6.72
N GLU A 173 -23.81 -2.97 -7.04
CA GLU A 173 -24.32 -2.89 -8.42
C GLU A 173 -23.41 -2.02 -9.32
N ARG A 174 -23.00 -0.83 -8.84
CA ARG A 174 -22.10 0.06 -9.58
C ARG A 174 -20.75 -0.60 -9.88
N ILE A 175 -20.23 -1.35 -8.91
CA ILE A 175 -18.94 -2.04 -9.03
C ILE A 175 -19.03 -3.30 -9.91
N ALA A 176 -20.12 -4.05 -9.79
CA ALA A 176 -20.27 -5.30 -10.51
C ALA A 176 -20.59 -5.12 -12.01
N SER A 177 -21.47 -4.19 -12.34
CA SER A 177 -22.01 -4.02 -13.69
C SER A 177 -22.24 -2.56 -14.12
N GLY A 178 -21.97 -1.59 -13.25
CA GLY A 178 -22.13 -0.16 -13.51
C GLY A 178 -20.84 0.52 -13.96
N ASP A 179 -20.70 1.79 -13.55
CA ASP A 179 -19.62 2.67 -13.98
C ASP A 179 -18.21 2.25 -13.47
N TYR A 180 -18.15 1.46 -12.38
CA TYR A 180 -16.90 0.87 -11.84
C TYR A 180 -16.62 -0.56 -12.29
N GLN A 181 -17.41 -1.13 -13.24
CA GLN A 181 -17.26 -2.53 -13.66
C GLN A 181 -15.86 -2.87 -14.24
N HIS A 182 -15.14 -1.88 -14.71
CA HIS A 182 -13.79 -2.03 -15.27
C HIS A 182 -12.68 -1.97 -14.23
N VAL A 183 -12.99 -1.54 -12.99
CA VAL A 183 -12.01 -1.43 -11.90
C VAL A 183 -11.98 -2.73 -11.13
N LEU A 184 -10.92 -3.52 -11.30
CA LEU A 184 -10.72 -4.78 -10.57
C LEU A 184 -10.09 -4.52 -9.20
N GLY A 185 -10.49 -5.29 -8.20
CA GLY A 185 -9.89 -5.24 -6.87
C GLY A 185 -8.39 -5.55 -6.87
N ARG A 186 -7.92 -6.35 -7.85
CA ARG A 186 -6.49 -6.57 -8.09
C ARG A 186 -6.21 -6.69 -9.58
N GLU A 187 -5.19 -5.97 -10.04
CA GLU A 187 -4.70 -6.07 -11.40
C GLU A 187 -3.17 -6.00 -11.45
N ILE A 188 -2.59 -6.52 -12.53
CA ILE A 188 -1.17 -6.38 -12.86
C ILE A 188 -1.07 -5.52 -14.10
N THR A 189 -0.21 -4.49 -14.05
CA THR A 189 -0.06 -3.54 -15.14
C THR A 189 1.40 -3.13 -15.34
N LEU A 190 1.69 -2.39 -16.41
CA LEU A 190 3.02 -1.85 -16.67
C LEU A 190 3.29 -0.61 -15.81
N PRO A 191 4.57 -0.35 -15.45
CA PRO A 191 4.92 0.80 -14.61
C PRO A 191 4.49 2.16 -15.16
N GLY A 192 4.33 2.29 -16.48
CA GLY A 192 3.90 3.52 -17.14
C GLY A 192 2.39 3.76 -17.16
N ASN A 193 1.58 2.81 -16.68
CA ASN A 193 0.12 2.98 -16.60
C ASN A 193 -0.24 3.82 -15.37
N ILE A 194 -0.16 5.15 -15.53
CA ILE A 194 -0.47 6.11 -14.46
C ILE A 194 -1.99 6.30 -14.27
N GLU A 195 -2.81 5.84 -15.22
CA GLU A 195 -4.27 6.01 -15.16
C GLU A 195 -4.90 5.23 -14.00
N VAL A 196 -4.20 4.23 -13.44
CA VAL A 196 -4.66 3.44 -12.27
C VAL A 196 -4.80 4.27 -10.99
N VAL A 197 -4.10 5.41 -10.88
CA VAL A 197 -4.19 6.30 -9.73
C VAL A 197 -5.10 7.51 -9.93
N ASN A 198 -5.70 7.66 -11.11
CA ASN A 198 -6.65 8.73 -11.39
C ASN A 198 -7.93 8.59 -10.53
N PRO A 199 -8.71 9.66 -10.34
CA PRO A 199 -9.95 9.64 -9.54
C PRO A 199 -10.92 8.52 -9.91
N MET A 200 -11.03 8.20 -11.21
CA MET A 200 -11.62 6.98 -11.75
C MET A 200 -10.48 6.16 -12.36
N PRO A 201 -10.05 5.06 -11.71
CA PRO A 201 -8.97 4.22 -12.24
C PRO A 201 -9.23 3.76 -13.67
N GLY A 202 -8.20 3.84 -14.52
CA GLY A 202 -8.31 3.52 -15.96
C GLY A 202 -8.91 4.64 -16.83
N SER A 203 -9.40 5.73 -16.24
CA SER A 203 -9.83 6.93 -16.97
C SER A 203 -8.65 7.88 -17.19
N LYS A 204 -8.67 8.63 -18.29
CA LYS A 204 -7.71 9.71 -18.54
C LYS A 204 -8.01 11.00 -17.79
N SER A 205 -9.20 11.12 -17.21
CA SER A 205 -9.57 12.30 -16.44
C SER A 205 -8.87 12.32 -15.09
N THR A 206 -8.23 13.43 -14.77
CA THR A 206 -7.63 13.69 -13.45
C THR A 206 -8.56 14.50 -12.54
N LYS A 207 -9.81 14.72 -12.97
CA LYS A 207 -10.79 15.50 -12.22
C LYS A 207 -11.74 14.57 -11.48
N VAL A 208 -12.03 14.93 -10.24
CA VAL A 208 -13.12 14.33 -9.48
C VAL A 208 -14.46 14.87 -10.00
N GLU A 209 -15.34 13.98 -10.40
CA GLU A 209 -16.70 14.32 -10.85
C GLU A 209 -17.71 14.05 -9.72
N PRO A 210 -18.80 14.82 -9.64
CA PRO A 210 -19.84 14.59 -8.65
C PRO A 210 -20.41 13.16 -8.71
N GLY A 211 -20.54 12.51 -7.57
CA GLY A 211 -21.08 11.16 -7.46
C GLY A 211 -20.04 10.05 -7.67
N MET A 212 -18.76 10.38 -7.79
CA MET A 212 -17.70 9.38 -7.69
C MET A 212 -17.64 8.80 -6.29
N GLU A 213 -17.30 7.50 -6.20
CA GLU A 213 -16.99 6.86 -4.92
C GLU A 213 -15.61 7.30 -4.43
N GLY A 214 -15.41 7.21 -3.11
CA GLY A 214 -14.06 7.34 -2.54
C GLY A 214 -13.33 6.01 -2.67
N LEU A 215 -12.17 6.02 -3.31
CA LEU A 215 -11.33 4.85 -3.48
C LEU A 215 -10.01 5.00 -2.74
N ILE A 216 -9.38 3.84 -2.44
CA ILE A 216 -7.95 3.76 -2.18
C ILE A 216 -7.31 2.83 -3.21
N THR A 217 -6.16 3.25 -3.73
CA THR A 217 -5.34 2.43 -4.64
C THR A 217 -3.97 2.20 -4.03
N LEU A 218 -3.60 0.94 -3.82
CA LEU A 218 -2.27 0.55 -3.38
C LEU A 218 -1.46 0.04 -4.56
N THR A 219 -0.24 0.55 -4.73
CA THR A 219 0.65 0.18 -5.85
C THR A 219 1.97 -0.37 -5.35
N THR A 220 2.44 -1.48 -5.93
CA THR A 220 3.74 -2.07 -5.60
C THR A 220 4.38 -2.73 -6.82
N CYS A 221 5.68 -3.06 -6.72
CA CYS A 221 6.39 -3.79 -7.76
C CYS A 221 5.89 -5.22 -7.93
N HIS A 222 5.91 -5.74 -9.17
CA HIS A 222 5.55 -7.12 -9.49
C HIS A 222 6.45 -7.67 -10.61
N PRO A 223 6.78 -8.99 -10.60
CA PRO A 223 6.77 -9.87 -9.43
C PRO A 223 7.74 -9.44 -8.32
N GLN A 224 7.78 -10.18 -7.20
CA GLN A 224 8.78 -9.94 -6.16
C GLN A 224 10.19 -9.96 -6.75
N PHE A 225 11.07 -9.08 -6.25
CA PHE A 225 12.46 -8.88 -6.74
C PHE A 225 12.56 -8.39 -8.19
N SER A 226 11.45 -7.97 -8.81
CA SER A 226 11.39 -7.43 -10.16
C SER A 226 10.68 -6.07 -10.16
N ASN A 227 11.04 -5.24 -11.14
CA ASN A 227 10.42 -3.93 -11.37
C ASN A 227 9.71 -3.89 -12.74
N ALA A 228 9.47 -5.07 -13.34
CA ALA A 228 8.92 -5.19 -14.69
C ALA A 228 7.45 -4.73 -14.76
N GLU A 229 6.70 -4.97 -13.70
CA GLU A 229 5.26 -4.73 -13.62
C GLU A 229 4.90 -4.06 -12.28
N ARG A 230 3.64 -3.68 -12.16
CA ARG A 230 3.02 -3.20 -10.92
C ARG A 230 1.83 -4.07 -10.56
N MET A 231 1.75 -4.46 -9.30
CA MET A 231 0.52 -4.97 -8.70
C MET A 231 -0.25 -3.79 -8.12
N ILE A 232 -1.51 -3.73 -8.48
CA ILE A 232 -2.45 -2.71 -8.06
C ILE A 232 -3.56 -3.36 -7.26
N ILE A 233 -3.92 -2.77 -6.12
CA ILE A 233 -5.10 -3.12 -5.33
C ILE A 233 -6.00 -1.91 -5.30
N HIS A 234 -7.28 -2.10 -5.67
CA HIS A 234 -8.32 -1.09 -5.52
C HIS A 234 -9.31 -1.51 -4.44
N ALA A 235 -9.62 -0.57 -3.55
CA ALA A 235 -10.65 -0.75 -2.54
C ALA A 235 -11.57 0.48 -2.51
N VAL A 236 -12.84 0.26 -2.20
CA VAL A 236 -13.86 1.32 -2.15
C VAL A 236 -14.18 1.67 -0.71
N ARG A 237 -14.34 2.95 -0.42
CA ARG A 237 -14.74 3.48 0.89
C ARG A 237 -16.14 3.02 1.27
N THR A 238 -16.25 2.34 2.39
CA THR A 238 -17.54 1.87 2.92
C THR A 238 -17.98 2.60 4.19
N GLU A 239 -17.01 3.16 4.93
CA GLU A 239 -17.32 3.82 6.20
C GLU A 239 -16.36 4.98 6.47
N VAL A 240 -16.88 6.06 7.04
CA VAL A 240 -16.10 7.13 7.65
C VAL A 240 -16.62 7.30 9.08
N MET A 241 -15.78 7.03 10.06
CA MET A 241 -16.10 7.11 11.47
C MET A 241 -15.29 8.23 12.13
N PRO A 242 -15.92 9.30 12.63
CA PRO A 242 -15.22 10.33 13.39
C PRO A 242 -14.49 9.74 14.60
N LYS A 243 -13.29 10.21 14.89
CA LYS A 243 -12.58 9.85 16.13
C LYS A 243 -13.24 10.55 17.30
N ASP A 244 -13.78 9.78 18.22
CA ASP A 244 -14.35 10.27 19.45
C ASP A 244 -13.32 10.20 20.61
N GLN A 245 -13.64 10.87 21.71
CA GLN A 245 -12.79 10.85 22.90
C GLN A 245 -12.83 9.49 23.63
N ALA A 246 -13.74 8.60 23.29
CA ALA A 246 -13.85 7.27 23.90
C ALA A 246 -12.87 6.26 23.29
N GLY A 247 -12.20 6.61 22.20
CA GLY A 247 -11.22 5.76 21.55
C GLY A 247 -11.83 4.55 20.83
N ALA A 248 -13.07 4.66 20.35
CA ALA A 248 -13.69 3.59 19.57
C ALA A 248 -12.91 3.33 18.28
N LEU A 249 -12.69 2.05 17.97
CA LEU A 249 -12.07 1.60 16.74
C LEU A 249 -13.15 1.14 15.74
N PRO A 250 -12.91 1.27 14.44
CA PRO A 250 -13.77 0.68 13.43
C PRO A 250 -13.93 -0.83 13.62
N PRO A 251 -15.13 -1.41 13.40
CA PRO A 251 -15.33 -2.86 13.49
C PRO A 251 -14.34 -3.66 12.63
N ALA A 252 -13.97 -3.12 11.47
CA ALA A 252 -13.01 -3.70 10.55
C ALA A 252 -11.63 -3.99 11.17
N MET A 253 -11.24 -3.28 12.23
CA MET A 253 -9.97 -3.53 12.94
C MET A 253 -9.95 -4.86 13.70
N ALA A 254 -11.09 -5.50 13.92
CA ALA A 254 -11.19 -6.81 14.58
C ALA A 254 -11.20 -7.99 13.58
N GLU A 255 -11.19 -7.72 12.27
CA GLU A 255 -11.23 -8.72 11.21
C GLU A 255 -9.81 -9.23 10.93
N VAL A 256 -9.32 -10.15 11.76
CA VAL A 256 -8.00 -10.79 11.59
C VAL A 256 -8.24 -12.20 11.04
N ASP A 257 -7.57 -12.57 9.94
CA ASP A 257 -7.60 -13.92 9.34
C ASP A 257 -6.82 -14.95 10.18
#